data_0c4ee215b65f908122023d86bcfff03e
#
_entry.id   0c4ee215b65f908122023d86bcfff03e
#
_cell.length_a   1.000
_cell.length_b   1.000
_cell.length_c   1.000
_cell.angle_alpha   90.00
_cell.angle_beta   90.00
_cell.angle_gamma   90.00
#
_symmetry.space_group_name_H-M   'P 1'
#
loop_
_entity.id
_entity.type
_entity.pdbx_description
1 polymer ?
#
loop_
_entity_poly.entity_id
_entity_poly.type
_entity_poly.pdbx_seq_one_letter_code
_entity_poly.pdbx_strand_id
1 'polypeptide(L)'
;MKKNFIKKAATALLLVSTLALSACGKKASEPVKIGVPDDGTNQSRAIKLLETAGLIEVDPAAGYTPELKDVTKYIYNIEIVPTTANTLTSTLGDYGASTINGTYAIPYGLVPSK
;
A
#
# COMPACT_ATOMS: atom_id res chain seq x y z
N MET A 1 -35.70 -36.17 -37.38
CA MET A 1 -34.38 -36.26 -36.66
C MET A 1 -33.50 -35.02 -36.81
N LYS A 2 -33.63 -34.19 -37.79
CA LYS A 2 -32.79 -32.98 -37.94
C LYS A 2 -33.13 -31.84 -36.99
N LYS A 3 -34.34 -31.74 -36.45
CA LYS A 3 -34.79 -30.66 -35.55
C LYS A 3 -34.21 -30.74 -34.13
N ASN A 4 -33.79 -31.92 -33.66
CA ASN A 4 -33.28 -32.08 -32.33
C ASN A 4 -31.78 -31.79 -32.21
N PHE A 5 -31.04 -31.78 -33.32
CA PHE A 5 -29.62 -31.48 -33.34
C PHE A 5 -29.33 -30.00 -33.17
N ILE A 6 -30.17 -29.14 -33.74
CA ILE A 6 -30.06 -27.68 -33.68
C ILE A 6 -30.36 -27.17 -32.27
N LYS A 7 -31.30 -27.80 -31.55
CA LYS A 7 -31.64 -27.42 -30.15
C LYS A 7 -30.50 -27.75 -29.17
N LYS A 8 -29.75 -28.83 -29.40
CA LYS A 8 -28.60 -29.21 -28.55
C LYS A 8 -27.38 -28.32 -28.83
N ALA A 9 -27.17 -27.87 -30.03
CA ALA A 9 -26.08 -26.95 -30.37
C ALA A 9 -26.29 -25.54 -29.81
N ALA A 10 -27.54 -25.04 -29.82
CA ALA A 10 -27.88 -23.73 -29.25
C ALA A 10 -27.69 -23.68 -27.72
N THR A 11 -27.96 -24.79 -27.01
CA THR A 11 -27.79 -24.87 -25.55
C THR A 11 -26.33 -24.94 -25.16
N ALA A 12 -25.46 -25.58 -25.95
CA ALA A 12 -24.04 -25.63 -25.73
C ALA A 12 -23.34 -24.27 -25.95
N LEU A 13 -23.84 -23.47 -26.92
CA LEU A 13 -23.29 -22.16 -27.23
C LEU A 13 -23.62 -21.12 -26.14
N LEU A 14 -24.76 -21.25 -25.44
CA LEU A 14 -25.12 -20.34 -24.34
C LEU A 14 -24.30 -20.57 -23.06
N LEU A 15 -23.82 -21.79 -22.84
CA LEU A 15 -23.02 -22.14 -21.66
C LEU A 15 -21.57 -21.65 -21.77
N VAL A 16 -21.03 -21.45 -22.96
CA VAL A 16 -19.67 -20.96 -23.18
C VAL A 16 -19.58 -19.44 -23.01
N SER A 17 -20.66 -18.71 -23.24
CA SER A 17 -20.66 -17.24 -23.13
C SER A 17 -20.69 -16.73 -21.67
N THR A 18 -21.13 -17.54 -20.71
CA THR A 18 -21.20 -17.13 -19.30
C THR A 18 -19.88 -17.31 -18.53
N LEU A 19 -18.97 -18.13 -19.05
CA LEU A 19 -17.64 -18.34 -18.45
C LEU A 19 -16.63 -17.22 -18.78
N ALA A 20 -16.87 -16.44 -19.84
CA ALA A 20 -15.97 -15.37 -20.23
C ALA A 20 -16.11 -14.09 -19.37
N LEU A 21 -17.20 -13.93 -18.62
CA LEU A 21 -17.44 -12.76 -17.77
C LEU A 21 -16.83 -12.84 -16.37
N SER A 22 -16.41 -14.02 -15.93
CA SER A 22 -15.75 -14.16 -14.62
C SER A 22 -14.22 -13.96 -14.67
N ALA A 23 -13.66 -13.69 -15.84
CA ALA A 23 -12.22 -13.41 -16.00
C ALA A 23 -11.83 -11.95 -15.67
N CYS A 24 -12.79 -11.04 -15.43
CA CYS A 24 -12.56 -9.71 -14.89
C CYS A 24 -12.54 -9.76 -13.36
N GLY A 25 -11.70 -10.62 -12.76
CA GLY A 25 -11.34 -10.53 -11.35
C GLY A 25 -10.77 -9.14 -11.08
N LYS A 26 -11.30 -8.42 -10.08
CA LYS A 26 -10.70 -7.18 -9.59
C LYS A 26 -9.23 -7.49 -9.29
N LYS A 27 -8.29 -6.95 -10.07
CA LYS A 27 -6.89 -6.90 -9.66
C LYS A 27 -6.89 -6.22 -8.30
N ALA A 28 -6.36 -6.89 -7.27
CA ALA A 28 -6.11 -6.23 -6.00
C ALA A 28 -5.30 -4.96 -6.32
N SER A 29 -5.74 -3.80 -5.85
CA SER A 29 -5.01 -2.55 -6.05
C SER A 29 -3.63 -2.70 -5.41
N GLU A 30 -2.59 -2.28 -6.10
CA GLU A 30 -1.25 -2.26 -5.51
C GLU A 30 -1.25 -1.37 -4.25
N PRO A 31 -0.49 -1.73 -3.20
CA PRO A 31 -0.41 -0.92 -2.01
C PRO A 31 0.22 0.45 -2.30
N VAL A 32 -0.28 1.48 -1.64
CA VAL A 32 0.35 2.80 -1.64
C VAL A 32 1.62 2.73 -0.82
N LYS A 33 2.76 2.99 -1.42
CA LYS A 33 4.05 2.97 -0.73
C LYS A 33 4.25 4.24 0.08
N ILE A 34 4.70 4.07 1.33
CA ILE A 34 5.08 5.16 2.23
C ILE A 34 6.55 5.03 2.55
N GLY A 35 7.36 5.97 2.10
CA GLY A 35 8.78 6.02 2.41
C GLY A 35 9.03 6.48 3.85
N VAL A 36 9.87 5.74 4.58
CA VAL A 36 10.28 6.08 5.95
C VAL A 36 11.80 5.97 6.09
N PRO A 37 12.45 6.73 7.00
CA PRO A 37 13.88 6.55 7.25
C PRO A 37 14.23 5.12 7.66
N ASP A 38 15.37 4.64 7.21
CA ASP A 38 15.88 3.29 7.53
C ASP A 38 16.70 3.23 8.81
N ASP A 39 17.11 4.38 9.37
CA ASP A 39 17.80 4.43 10.66
C ASP A 39 16.82 4.25 11.83
N GLY A 40 17.25 3.49 12.84
CA GLY A 40 16.38 3.03 13.91
C GLY A 40 15.63 4.15 14.66
N THR A 41 16.29 5.25 14.97
CA THR A 41 15.69 6.36 15.74
C THR A 41 14.60 7.07 14.91
N ASN A 42 14.90 7.42 13.67
CA ASN A 42 13.95 8.13 12.82
C ASN A 42 12.86 7.21 12.26
N GLN A 43 13.18 5.94 12.05
CA GLN A 43 12.16 4.94 11.68
C GLN A 43 11.11 4.77 12.79
N SER A 44 11.55 4.64 14.06
CA SER A 44 10.62 4.57 15.19
C SER A 44 9.70 5.79 15.27
N ARG A 45 10.25 6.99 15.05
CA ARG A 45 9.46 8.23 15.02
C ARG A 45 8.48 8.25 13.86
N ALA A 46 8.89 7.76 12.68
CA ALA A 46 8.02 7.62 11.53
C ALA A 46 6.86 6.65 11.79
N ILE A 47 7.14 5.50 12.39
CA ILE A 47 6.10 4.51 12.77
C ILE A 47 5.10 5.13 13.76
N LYS A 48 5.57 5.85 14.78
CA LYS A 48 4.69 6.55 15.73
C LYS A 48 3.85 7.64 15.04
N LEU A 49 4.41 8.33 14.05
CA LEU A 49 3.66 9.32 13.27
C LEU A 49 2.55 8.65 12.44
N LEU A 50 2.85 7.54 11.78
CA LEU A 50 1.86 6.79 11.01
C LEU A 50 0.75 6.20 11.90
N GLU A 51 1.09 5.74 13.10
CA GLU A 51 0.11 5.31 14.12
C GLU A 51 -0.80 6.48 14.54
N THR A 52 -0.22 7.63 14.85
CA THR A 52 -0.96 8.85 15.24
C THR A 52 -1.88 9.33 14.10
N ALA A 53 -1.43 9.18 12.85
CA ALA A 53 -2.24 9.49 11.67
C ALA A 53 -3.37 8.48 11.40
N GLY A 54 -3.44 7.38 12.17
CA GLY A 54 -4.48 6.34 12.01
C GLY A 54 -4.27 5.44 10.80
N LEU A 55 -3.04 5.34 10.28
CA LEU A 55 -2.72 4.50 9.12
C LEU A 55 -2.34 3.07 9.51
N ILE A 56 -1.81 2.89 10.72
CA ILE A 56 -1.38 1.61 11.27
C ILE A 56 -1.73 1.48 12.75
N GLU A 57 -1.72 0.25 13.24
CA GLU A 57 -1.72 -0.05 14.68
C GLU A 57 -0.38 -0.66 15.05
N VAL A 58 0.15 -0.31 16.22
CA VAL A 58 1.45 -0.75 16.73
C VAL A 58 1.25 -1.45 18.08
N ASP A 59 2.04 -2.49 18.35
CA ASP A 59 2.01 -3.17 19.63
C ASP A 59 2.37 -2.17 20.77
N PRO A 60 1.49 -1.96 21.75
CA PRO A 60 1.77 -1.07 22.88
C PRO A 60 3.03 -1.44 23.66
N ALA A 61 3.42 -2.70 23.65
CA ALA A 61 4.63 -3.18 24.31
C ALA A 61 5.93 -2.61 23.70
N ALA A 62 5.90 -2.14 22.44
CA ALA A 62 7.04 -1.51 21.78
C ALA A 62 7.38 -0.12 22.37
N GLY A 63 6.48 0.50 23.11
CA GLY A 63 6.69 1.80 23.75
C GLY A 63 6.98 2.92 22.75
N TYR A 64 8.03 3.68 23.01
CA TYR A 64 8.42 4.84 22.20
C TYR A 64 9.35 4.52 21.02
N THR A 65 9.86 3.30 20.94
CA THR A 65 10.84 2.87 19.94
C THR A 65 10.36 1.67 19.11
N PRO A 66 9.15 1.73 18.51
CA PRO A 66 8.66 0.62 17.69
C PRO A 66 9.53 0.43 16.44
N GLU A 67 9.64 -0.81 16.04
CA GLU A 67 10.22 -1.24 14.76
C GLU A 67 9.09 -1.71 13.82
N LEU A 68 9.42 -1.97 12.55
CA LEU A 68 8.41 -2.46 11.59
C LEU A 68 7.75 -3.78 12.03
N LYS A 69 8.48 -4.64 12.73
CA LYS A 69 7.93 -5.90 13.28
C LYS A 69 6.83 -5.69 14.33
N ASP A 70 6.79 -4.51 14.95
CA ASP A 70 5.83 -4.16 15.99
C ASP A 70 4.52 -3.59 15.40
N VAL A 71 4.46 -3.39 14.10
CA VAL A 71 3.21 -3.03 13.40
C VAL A 71 2.30 -4.24 13.37
N THR A 72 1.16 -4.14 14.07
CA THR A 72 0.20 -5.24 14.22
C THR A 72 -0.89 -5.21 13.17
N LYS A 73 -1.17 -4.05 12.58
CA LYS A 73 -2.22 -3.90 11.56
C LYS A 73 -1.96 -2.70 10.65
N TYR A 74 -2.28 -2.88 9.39
CA TYR A 74 -2.38 -1.81 8.39
C TYR A 74 -3.87 -1.49 8.18
N ILE A 75 -4.26 -0.24 8.41
CA ILE A 75 -5.69 0.19 8.31
C ILE A 75 -6.10 0.32 6.85
N TYR A 76 -5.17 0.70 5.99
CA TYR A 76 -5.35 0.86 4.55
C TYR A 76 -4.40 -0.06 3.79
N ASN A 77 -4.61 -0.20 2.48
CA ASN A 77 -3.72 -0.94 1.60
C ASN A 77 -2.44 -0.12 1.34
N ILE A 78 -1.54 -0.13 2.31
CA ILE A 78 -0.26 0.59 2.29
C ILE A 78 0.91 -0.35 2.56
N GLU A 79 2.09 0.03 2.07
CA GLU A 79 3.36 -0.62 2.32
C GLU A 79 4.34 0.40 2.89
N ILE A 80 4.95 0.11 4.03
CA ILE A 80 6.01 0.94 4.60
C ILE A 80 7.34 0.52 4.01
N VAL A 81 8.05 1.45 3.38
CA VAL A 81 9.32 1.20 2.69
C VAL A 81 10.45 1.95 3.38
N PRO A 82 11.32 1.25 4.15
CA PRO A 82 12.53 1.84 4.70
C PRO A 82 13.45 2.33 3.58
N THR A 83 13.90 3.58 3.70
CA THR A 83 14.72 4.24 2.68
C THR A 83 15.75 5.12 3.38
N THR A 84 16.94 5.21 2.81
CA THR A 84 17.98 6.07 3.36
C THR A 84 17.49 7.51 3.50
N ALA A 85 17.58 8.07 4.70
CA ALA A 85 16.90 9.31 5.09
C ALA A 85 17.21 10.50 4.17
N ASN A 86 18.46 10.64 3.72
CA ASN A 86 18.88 11.73 2.84
C ASN A 86 18.38 11.60 1.39
N THR A 87 17.87 10.44 0.99
CA THR A 87 17.33 10.21 -0.36
C THR A 87 15.82 10.40 -0.45
N LEU A 88 15.12 10.44 0.69
CA LEU A 88 13.66 10.54 0.74
C LEU A 88 13.12 11.78 0.04
N THR A 89 13.83 12.90 0.08
CA THR A 89 13.44 14.13 -0.62
C THR A 89 13.53 14.00 -2.14
N SER A 90 14.57 13.36 -2.64
CA SER A 90 14.76 13.17 -4.08
C SER A 90 13.89 12.07 -4.68
N THR A 91 13.37 11.17 -3.84
CA THR A 91 12.54 10.02 -4.26
C THR A 91 11.05 10.20 -3.93
N LEU A 92 10.62 11.41 -3.61
CA LEU A 92 9.20 11.70 -3.28
C LEU A 92 8.22 11.20 -4.34
N GLY A 93 8.59 11.25 -5.61
CA GLY A 93 7.75 10.80 -6.71
C GLY A 93 7.53 9.28 -6.77
N ASP A 94 8.35 8.50 -6.05
CA ASP A 94 8.28 7.04 -6.02
C ASP A 94 7.30 6.52 -4.95
N TYR A 95 6.83 7.40 -4.08
CA TYR A 95 5.94 7.09 -2.95
C TYR A 95 4.63 7.86 -3.02
N GLY A 96 3.58 7.30 -2.46
CA GLY A 96 2.33 8.02 -2.21
C GLY A 96 2.47 9.06 -1.09
N ALA A 97 3.36 8.80 -0.13
CA ALA A 97 3.76 9.71 0.95
C ALA A 97 5.13 9.32 1.48
N SER A 98 5.79 10.25 2.19
CA SER A 98 7.04 9.96 2.90
C SER A 98 7.12 10.74 4.21
N THR A 99 7.72 10.13 5.22
CA THR A 99 8.11 10.83 6.44
C THR A 99 9.56 11.27 6.30
N ILE A 100 9.80 12.56 6.37
CA ILE A 100 11.13 13.14 6.09
C ILE A 100 11.58 13.97 7.29
N ASN A 101 12.81 13.74 7.74
CA ASN A 101 13.39 14.52 8.82
C ASN A 101 13.54 15.99 8.39
N GLY A 102 13.23 16.91 9.31
CA GLY A 102 13.35 18.35 9.05
C GLY A 102 14.74 18.79 8.54
N THR A 103 15.79 18.10 8.99
CA THR A 103 17.19 18.33 8.53
C THR A 103 17.35 18.17 7.01
N TYR A 104 16.56 17.31 6.39
CA TYR A 104 16.57 17.09 4.94
C TYR A 104 15.42 17.81 4.23
N ALA A 105 14.26 17.89 4.86
CA ALA A 105 13.06 18.50 4.28
C ALA A 105 13.24 20.02 4.05
N ILE A 106 13.72 20.75 5.06
CA ILE A 106 13.83 22.20 5.02
C ILE A 106 14.82 22.70 3.95
N PRO A 107 16.06 22.18 3.85
CA PRO A 107 16.97 22.58 2.79
C PRO A 107 16.46 22.25 1.38
N TYR A 108 15.62 21.22 1.26
CA TYR A 108 15.00 20.85 -0.01
C TYR A 108 13.82 21.76 -0.41
N GLY A 109 13.40 22.64 0.49
CA GLY A 109 12.29 23.59 0.25
C GLY A 109 10.92 23.08 0.71
N LEU A 110 10.88 21.94 1.42
CA LEU A 110 9.65 21.44 2.03
C LEU A 110 9.43 22.15 3.37
N VAL A 111 8.34 22.90 3.46
CA VAL A 111 8.00 23.63 4.69
C VAL A 111 6.88 22.88 5.41
N PRO A 112 7.09 22.47 6.68
CA PRO A 112 6.01 21.90 7.47
C PRO A 112 4.82 22.87 7.51
N SER A 113 3.62 22.39 7.21
CA SER A 113 2.41 23.18 7.40
C SER A 113 2.20 23.46 8.89
N LYS A 114 1.83 24.69 9.20
CA LYS A 114 1.50 25.12 10.56
C LYS A 114 0.16 24.55 11.02
#